data_1749db7925d1404f4bba057e404539f7
#
_entry.id   1749db7925d1404f4bba057e404539f7
#
_cell.length_a   1.000
_cell.length_b   1.000
_cell.length_c   1.000
_cell.angle_alpha   90.00
_cell.angle_beta   90.00
_cell.angle_gamma   90.00
#
_symmetry.space_group_name_H-M   'P 1'
#
loop_
_entity.id
_entity.type
_entity.pdbx_description
1 polymer ?
#
loop_
_entity_poly.entity_id
_entity_poly.type
_entity_poly.pdbx_seq_one_letter_code
_entity_poly.pdbx_strand_id
1 'polypeptide(L)'
;MQLPSIAATTIGSFPRPSWLAQNERSRAVFRLEGAALKEAQDDATALSIHTQERIGLDLLSDGEQRRTGFINHILAAFEGIDLEHEVVKTIYRRREQPRPVPRVVGKIKRRAPAIVEDLRFAKAQTNKPIKMDVPGPMTVIDSTLDEFYKDEVAMAMDGSCMDVPQ
;
A
#
# COMPACT_ATOMS: atom_id res chain seq x y z
N MET A 1 25.17 1.98 -5.11
CA MET A 1 25.20 0.91 -6.13
C MET A 1 24.43 1.41 -7.34
N GLN A 2 25.01 1.31 -8.53
CA GLN A 2 24.35 1.78 -9.76
C GLN A 2 23.52 0.63 -10.33
N LEU A 3 22.26 0.92 -10.69
CA LEU A 3 21.39 -0.08 -11.35
C LEU A 3 21.89 -0.34 -12.77
N PRO A 4 21.72 -1.56 -13.30
CA PRO A 4 22.00 -1.88 -14.70
C PRO A 4 21.04 -1.10 -15.62
N SER A 5 21.41 -0.98 -16.91
CA SER A 5 20.59 -0.28 -17.90
C SER A 5 19.19 -0.89 -18.07
N ILE A 6 19.06 -2.18 -17.82
CA ILE A 6 17.79 -2.91 -17.75
C ILE A 6 17.76 -3.63 -16.40
N ALA A 7 17.05 -3.05 -15.45
CA ALA A 7 16.94 -3.59 -14.09
C ALA A 7 15.71 -4.48 -13.95
N ALA A 8 15.90 -5.67 -13.39
CA ALA A 8 14.82 -6.58 -13.04
C ALA A 8 14.20 -6.23 -11.69
N THR A 9 12.88 -6.18 -11.62
CA THR A 9 12.14 -5.90 -10.38
C THR A 9 10.78 -6.59 -10.39
N THR A 10 10.15 -6.71 -9.22
CA THR A 10 8.74 -7.09 -9.08
C THR A 10 7.85 -5.85 -9.02
N ILE A 11 6.54 -6.04 -9.21
CA ILE A 11 5.51 -5.02 -8.98
C ILE A 11 4.35 -5.64 -8.20
N GLY A 12 3.82 -4.88 -7.25
CA GLY A 12 2.68 -5.29 -6.43
C GLY A 12 3.04 -6.29 -5.31
N SER A 13 2.01 -6.87 -4.72
CA SER A 13 2.14 -7.74 -3.55
C SER A 13 2.86 -9.06 -3.87
N PHE A 14 3.87 -9.36 -3.09
CA PHE A 14 4.48 -10.69 -3.06
C PHE A 14 3.58 -11.66 -2.28
N PRO A 15 3.57 -12.97 -2.61
CA PRO A 15 2.74 -13.94 -1.89
C PRO A 15 2.99 -13.88 -0.38
N ARG A 16 1.92 -13.78 0.40
CA ARG A 16 2.02 -13.78 1.86
C ARG A 16 2.14 -15.20 2.39
N PRO A 17 3.02 -15.44 3.37
CA PRO A 17 3.07 -16.72 4.06
C PRO A 17 1.72 -17.07 4.71
N SER A 18 1.34 -18.35 4.67
CA SER A 18 0.07 -18.83 5.23
C SER A 18 -0.06 -18.63 6.75
N TRP A 19 1.06 -18.49 7.45
CA TRP A 19 1.09 -18.18 8.87
C TRP A 19 0.80 -16.70 9.16
N LEU A 20 1.04 -15.78 8.20
CA LEU A 20 0.76 -14.35 8.33
C LEU A 20 -0.70 -14.04 7.98
N ALA A 21 -1.21 -14.56 6.86
CA ALA A 21 -2.54 -14.22 6.37
C ALA A 21 -3.34 -15.47 5.95
N GLN A 22 -4.68 -15.37 6.00
CA GLN A 22 -5.56 -16.49 5.70
C GLN A 22 -5.65 -16.80 4.19
N ASN A 23 -5.44 -15.82 3.35
CA ASN A 23 -5.51 -15.99 1.89
C ASN A 23 -4.73 -14.89 1.16
N GLU A 24 -4.48 -15.10 -0.14
CA GLU A 24 -3.72 -14.21 -1.02
C GLU A 24 -4.59 -13.13 -1.70
N ARG A 25 -5.72 -12.75 -1.10
CA ARG A 25 -6.61 -11.72 -1.68
C ARG A 25 -5.99 -10.33 -1.53
N SER A 26 -6.50 -9.39 -2.32
CA SER A 26 -6.08 -7.98 -2.31
C SER A 26 -6.24 -7.27 -0.96
N ARG A 27 -7.06 -7.81 -0.06
CA ARG A 27 -7.10 -7.44 1.35
C ARG A 27 -6.62 -8.62 2.18
N ALA A 28 -5.55 -8.38 2.94
CA ALA A 28 -5.04 -9.38 3.86
C ALA A 28 -5.97 -9.50 5.07
N VAL A 29 -6.35 -10.74 5.38
CA VAL A 29 -6.93 -11.08 6.67
C VAL A 29 -5.81 -11.71 7.49
N PHE A 30 -5.18 -10.89 8.32
CA PHE A 30 -4.07 -11.34 9.16
C PHE A 30 -4.55 -12.33 10.23
N ARG A 31 -3.68 -13.25 10.62
CA ARG A 31 -3.96 -14.29 11.63
C ARG A 31 -3.59 -13.88 13.04
N LEU A 32 -2.84 -12.79 13.18
CA LEU A 32 -2.27 -12.30 14.41
C LEU A 32 -2.69 -10.85 14.63
N GLU A 33 -2.51 -10.37 15.85
CA GLU A 33 -2.83 -8.99 16.24
C GLU A 33 -1.71 -8.40 17.11
N GLY A 34 -1.71 -7.06 17.26
CA GLY A 34 -0.79 -6.35 18.13
C GLY A 34 0.68 -6.58 17.81
N ALA A 35 1.49 -6.81 18.85
CA ALA A 35 2.93 -6.98 18.70
C ALA A 35 3.31 -8.24 17.92
N ALA A 36 2.56 -9.34 18.07
CA ALA A 36 2.80 -10.57 17.32
C ALA A 36 2.52 -10.40 15.83
N LEU A 37 1.52 -9.61 15.45
CA LEU A 37 1.28 -9.26 14.05
C LEU A 37 2.44 -8.44 13.48
N LYS A 38 2.92 -7.46 14.24
CA LYS A 38 4.05 -6.63 13.80
C LYS A 38 5.30 -7.46 13.55
N GLU A 39 5.66 -8.36 14.48
CA GLU A 39 6.78 -9.27 14.34
C GLU A 39 6.63 -10.16 13.09
N ALA A 40 5.46 -10.78 12.91
CA ALA A 40 5.18 -11.61 11.75
C ALA A 40 5.23 -10.84 10.42
N GLN A 41 4.78 -9.59 10.39
CA GLN A 41 4.90 -8.72 9.22
C GLN A 41 6.36 -8.36 8.92
N ASP A 42 7.18 -8.15 9.95
CA ASP A 42 8.61 -7.89 9.83
C ASP A 42 9.32 -9.13 9.23
N ASP A 43 9.06 -10.32 9.75
CA ASP A 43 9.61 -11.58 9.25
C ASP A 43 9.20 -11.87 7.80
N ALA A 44 7.92 -11.66 7.47
CA ALA A 44 7.43 -11.85 6.11
C ALA A 44 8.06 -10.85 5.11
N THR A 45 8.28 -9.61 5.55
CA THR A 45 8.96 -8.60 4.74
C THR A 45 10.43 -8.99 4.49
N ALA A 46 11.14 -9.42 5.52
CA ALA A 46 12.52 -9.90 5.40
C ALA A 46 12.60 -11.13 4.47
N LEU A 47 11.71 -12.10 4.63
CA LEU A 47 11.61 -13.28 3.78
C LEU A 47 11.36 -12.90 2.30
N SER A 48 10.45 -11.96 2.05
CA SER A 48 10.16 -11.46 0.70
C SER A 48 11.40 -10.83 0.07
N ILE A 49 12.10 -9.96 0.79
CA ILE A 49 13.32 -9.29 0.32
C ILE A 49 14.43 -10.30 0.02
N HIS A 50 14.74 -11.22 0.95
CA HIS A 50 15.76 -12.24 0.74
C HIS A 50 15.42 -13.19 -0.42
N THR A 51 14.13 -13.47 -0.64
CA THR A 51 13.71 -14.27 -1.80
C THR A 51 13.97 -13.53 -3.10
N GLN A 52 13.66 -12.23 -3.17
CA GLN A 52 13.92 -11.38 -4.32
C GLN A 52 15.43 -11.26 -4.60
N GLU A 53 16.26 -11.14 -3.57
CA GLU A 53 17.74 -11.17 -3.72
C GLU A 53 18.24 -12.49 -4.29
N ARG A 54 17.76 -13.61 -3.73
CA ARG A 54 18.18 -14.96 -4.13
C ARG A 54 17.84 -15.29 -5.59
N ILE A 55 16.72 -14.78 -6.10
CA ILE A 55 16.35 -14.95 -7.51
C ILE A 55 17.01 -13.92 -8.43
N GLY A 56 17.83 -13.03 -7.90
CA GLY A 56 18.68 -12.14 -8.68
C GLY A 56 18.04 -10.83 -9.12
N LEU A 57 16.97 -10.35 -8.46
CA LEU A 57 16.41 -9.03 -8.78
C LEU A 57 17.37 -7.91 -8.44
N ASP A 58 17.37 -6.85 -9.26
CA ASP A 58 18.24 -5.68 -9.12
C ASP A 58 17.65 -4.59 -8.23
N LEU A 59 16.33 -4.43 -8.28
CA LEU A 59 15.56 -3.47 -7.50
C LEU A 59 14.47 -4.22 -6.76
N LEU A 60 14.51 -4.17 -5.43
CA LEU A 60 13.65 -4.95 -4.56
C LEU A 60 12.46 -4.13 -4.06
N SER A 61 11.49 -4.80 -3.47
CA SER A 61 10.36 -4.17 -2.78
C SER A 61 10.10 -4.85 -1.44
N ASP A 62 9.32 -4.21 -0.56
CA ASP A 62 8.82 -4.79 0.69
C ASP A 62 7.84 -5.96 0.47
N GLY A 63 7.43 -6.18 -0.78
CA GLY A 63 6.41 -7.17 -1.15
C GLY A 63 5.03 -6.89 -0.58
N GLU A 64 4.80 -5.68 -0.07
CA GLU A 64 3.53 -5.24 0.56
C GLU A 64 3.08 -6.15 1.73
N GLN A 65 4.03 -6.78 2.42
CA GLN A 65 3.71 -7.80 3.44
C GLN A 65 2.99 -7.22 4.65
N ARG A 66 3.22 -5.93 4.97
CA ARG A 66 2.61 -5.23 6.09
C ARG A 66 1.24 -4.63 5.79
N ARG A 67 0.85 -4.54 4.50
CA ARG A 67 -0.34 -3.83 4.07
C ARG A 67 -1.59 -4.69 4.20
N THR A 68 -2.63 -4.16 4.82
CA THR A 68 -3.97 -4.78 4.80
C THR A 68 -4.57 -4.73 3.39
N GLY A 69 -4.23 -3.71 2.61
CA GLY A 69 -4.59 -3.52 1.21
C GLY A 69 -3.80 -2.37 0.63
N PHE A 70 -3.57 -2.38 -0.68
CA PHE A 70 -2.72 -1.40 -1.36
C PHE A 70 -3.14 0.06 -1.10
N ILE A 71 -4.45 0.34 -1.12
CA ILE A 71 -4.99 1.69 -0.97
C ILE A 71 -5.25 2.02 0.50
N ASN A 72 -5.95 1.14 1.22
CA ASN A 72 -6.39 1.40 2.59
C ASN A 72 -5.21 1.64 3.55
N HIS A 73 -4.08 0.95 3.31
CA HIS A 73 -2.87 1.15 4.11
C HIS A 73 -2.33 2.59 4.02
N ILE A 74 -2.34 3.15 2.81
CA ILE A 74 -1.94 4.54 2.59
C ILE A 74 -2.98 5.52 3.14
N LEU A 75 -4.26 5.25 2.87
CA LEU A 75 -5.35 6.13 3.31
C LEU A 75 -5.47 6.23 4.84
N ALA A 76 -5.04 5.21 5.59
CA ALA A 76 -5.01 5.24 7.05
C ALA A 76 -4.09 6.35 7.63
N ALA A 77 -3.17 6.90 6.82
CA ALA A 77 -2.31 8.00 7.21
C ALA A 77 -2.94 9.41 6.98
N PHE A 78 -4.19 9.46 6.52
CA PHE A 78 -4.87 10.71 6.20
C PHE A 78 -6.11 10.93 7.07
N GLU A 79 -6.38 12.21 7.37
CA GLU A 79 -7.66 12.70 7.88
C GLU A 79 -8.65 12.87 6.73
N GLY A 80 -9.95 12.93 7.04
CA GLY A 80 -11.02 13.12 6.08
C GLY A 80 -11.44 11.83 5.35
N ILE A 81 -10.84 10.68 5.68
CA ILE A 81 -11.15 9.37 5.12
C ILE A 81 -11.80 8.47 6.19
N ASP A 82 -12.97 7.95 5.90
CA ASP A 82 -13.65 6.92 6.69
C ASP A 82 -13.37 5.54 6.10
N LEU A 83 -12.53 4.78 6.79
CA LEU A 83 -12.14 3.40 6.44
C LEU A 83 -13.05 2.35 7.06
N GLU A 84 -13.89 2.73 8.04
CA GLU A 84 -14.70 1.78 8.80
C GLU A 84 -16.07 1.54 8.15
N HIS A 85 -16.68 2.60 7.61
CA HIS A 85 -18.00 2.53 6.98
C HIS A 85 -17.90 2.58 5.47
N GLU A 86 -17.41 1.50 4.90
CA GLU A 86 -17.25 1.38 3.44
C GLU A 86 -18.59 1.31 2.72
N VAL A 87 -18.61 1.81 1.48
CA VAL A 87 -19.76 1.75 0.58
C VAL A 87 -19.42 1.01 -0.70
N VAL A 88 -20.42 0.39 -1.32
CA VAL A 88 -20.20 -0.32 -2.57
C VAL A 88 -20.18 0.67 -3.73
N LYS A 89 -19.06 0.74 -4.45
CA LYS A 89 -18.87 1.55 -5.65
C LYS A 89 -18.43 0.67 -6.82
N THR A 90 -18.93 0.94 -8.01
CA THR A 90 -18.44 0.33 -9.24
C THR A 90 -17.15 1.02 -9.67
N ILE A 91 -16.04 0.27 -9.74
CA ILE A 91 -14.75 0.80 -10.15
C ILE A 91 -14.55 0.46 -11.63
N TYR A 92 -14.73 1.44 -12.51
CA TYR A 92 -14.68 1.25 -13.97
C TYR A 92 -13.35 0.69 -14.48
N ARG A 93 -12.23 1.07 -13.90
CA ARG A 93 -10.90 0.59 -14.30
C ARG A 93 -10.60 -0.86 -13.92
N ARG A 94 -11.45 -1.48 -13.06
CA ARG A 94 -11.30 -2.87 -12.60
C ARG A 94 -12.44 -3.77 -13.05
N ARG A 95 -12.71 -3.81 -14.36
CA ARG A 95 -13.74 -4.67 -14.97
C ARG A 95 -15.15 -4.42 -14.44
N GLU A 96 -15.46 -3.18 -14.11
CA GLU A 96 -16.80 -2.75 -13.66
C GLU A 96 -17.38 -3.57 -12.51
N GLN A 97 -16.55 -4.10 -11.62
CA GLN A 97 -17.03 -4.89 -10.49
C GLN A 97 -17.31 -4.00 -9.29
N PRO A 98 -18.50 -4.13 -8.68
CA PRO A 98 -18.81 -3.46 -7.42
C PRO A 98 -17.88 -3.93 -6.32
N ARG A 99 -17.31 -2.99 -5.57
CA ARG A 99 -16.43 -3.28 -4.43
C ARG A 99 -16.70 -2.33 -3.27
N PRO A 100 -16.52 -2.78 -2.02
CA PRO A 100 -16.50 -1.88 -0.90
C PRO A 100 -15.29 -0.95 -1.02
N VAL A 101 -15.53 0.35 -0.86
CA VAL A 101 -14.52 1.41 -0.90
C VAL A 101 -14.69 2.34 0.30
N PRO A 102 -13.60 2.95 0.81
CA PRO A 102 -13.66 4.00 1.82
C PRO A 102 -14.40 5.24 1.32
N ARG A 103 -14.89 6.05 2.27
CA ARG A 103 -15.56 7.32 1.99
C ARG A 103 -14.65 8.50 2.29
N VAL A 104 -14.71 9.53 1.46
CA VAL A 104 -14.12 10.83 1.76
C VAL A 104 -15.21 11.68 2.40
N VAL A 105 -15.10 11.85 3.72
CA VAL A 105 -16.11 12.53 4.56
C VAL A 105 -15.65 13.89 5.08
N GLY A 106 -14.44 14.30 4.74
CA GLY A 106 -13.85 15.58 5.14
C GLY A 106 -12.67 15.95 4.25
N LYS A 107 -12.07 17.12 4.54
CA LYS A 107 -10.88 17.56 3.82
C LYS A 107 -9.72 16.59 4.01
N ILE A 108 -9.14 16.09 2.91
CA ILE A 108 -7.98 15.20 2.93
C ILE A 108 -6.76 15.97 3.42
N LYS A 109 -6.15 15.49 4.51
CA LYS A 109 -4.92 16.04 5.07
C LYS A 109 -4.02 14.92 5.55
N ARG A 110 -2.72 15.05 5.33
CA ARG A 110 -1.76 14.07 5.85
C ARG A 110 -1.67 14.21 7.37
N ARG A 111 -1.93 13.12 8.09
CA ARG A 111 -1.78 13.01 9.54
C ARG A 111 -0.43 12.44 9.94
N ALA A 112 0.09 11.49 9.15
CA ALA A 112 1.33 10.78 9.43
C ALA A 112 2.04 10.36 8.13
N PRO A 113 3.33 10.01 8.18
CA PRO A 113 4.00 9.33 7.07
C PRO A 113 3.39 7.95 6.83
N ALA A 114 2.88 7.70 5.63
CA ALA A 114 2.14 6.47 5.33
C ALA A 114 3.02 5.20 5.26
N ILE A 115 4.23 5.30 4.69
CA ILE A 115 5.08 4.14 4.36
C ILE A 115 6.53 4.29 4.82
N VAL A 116 6.85 5.34 5.56
CA VAL A 116 8.26 5.64 5.93
C VAL A 116 8.83 4.55 6.83
N GLU A 117 8.06 4.05 7.78
CA GLU A 117 8.49 2.95 8.66
C GLU A 117 8.69 1.65 7.88
N ASP A 118 7.80 1.33 6.93
CA ASP A 118 7.93 0.17 6.07
C ASP A 118 9.19 0.25 5.21
N LEU A 119 9.46 1.43 4.63
CA LEU A 119 10.67 1.67 3.86
C LEU A 119 11.94 1.56 4.72
N ARG A 120 11.94 2.14 5.92
CA ARG A 120 13.10 2.05 6.85
C ARG A 120 13.41 0.60 7.19
N PHE A 121 12.39 -0.17 7.55
CA PHE A 121 12.56 -1.58 7.84
C PHE A 121 13.08 -2.34 6.62
N ALA A 122 12.47 -2.17 5.45
CA ALA A 122 12.89 -2.85 4.23
C ALA A 122 14.35 -2.52 3.85
N LYS A 123 14.75 -1.24 3.96
CA LYS A 123 16.15 -0.82 3.71
C LYS A 123 17.15 -1.43 4.68
N ALA A 124 16.74 -1.74 5.90
CA ALA A 124 17.61 -2.40 6.87
C ALA A 124 17.85 -3.90 6.56
N GLN A 125 17.04 -4.51 5.68
CA GLN A 125 17.15 -5.94 5.35
C GLN A 125 18.11 -6.21 4.17
N THR A 126 18.56 -5.18 3.43
CA THR A 126 19.35 -5.39 2.21
C THR A 126 20.24 -4.19 1.89
N ASN A 127 21.33 -4.46 1.17
CA ASN A 127 22.17 -3.42 0.57
C ASN A 127 21.74 -3.04 -0.86
N LYS A 128 20.77 -3.74 -1.45
CA LYS A 128 20.23 -3.40 -2.77
C LYS A 128 19.25 -2.23 -2.70
N PRO A 129 19.03 -1.53 -3.81
CA PRO A 129 18.00 -0.50 -3.89
C PRO A 129 16.60 -1.07 -3.60
N ILE A 130 15.81 -0.31 -2.82
CA ILE A 130 14.42 -0.63 -2.51
C ILE A 130 13.52 0.40 -3.17
N LYS A 131 12.43 -0.05 -3.77
CA LYS A 131 11.30 0.76 -4.20
C LYS A 131 10.07 0.45 -3.35
N MET A 132 9.21 1.46 -3.20
CA MET A 132 7.89 1.30 -2.59
C MET A 132 6.81 1.66 -3.62
N ASP A 133 5.82 0.80 -3.77
CA ASP A 133 4.69 1.06 -4.63
C ASP A 133 3.64 1.90 -3.87
N VAL A 134 3.24 3.04 -4.44
CA VAL A 134 2.24 3.94 -3.87
C VAL A 134 1.11 4.22 -4.86
N PRO A 135 -0.15 4.34 -4.40
CA PRO A 135 -1.24 4.73 -5.27
C PRO A 135 -1.11 6.21 -5.66
N GLY A 136 -1.25 6.50 -6.95
CA GLY A 136 -1.37 7.89 -7.40
C GLY A 136 -2.75 8.50 -7.07
N PRO A 137 -2.90 9.84 -7.15
CA PRO A 137 -4.15 10.54 -6.82
C PRO A 137 -5.38 9.99 -7.54
N MET A 138 -5.26 9.69 -8.83
CA MET A 138 -6.36 9.11 -9.62
C MET A 138 -6.79 7.73 -9.12
N THR A 139 -5.84 6.92 -8.61
CA THR A 139 -6.16 5.61 -8.02
C THR A 139 -6.96 5.78 -6.74
N VAL A 140 -6.66 6.81 -5.95
CA VAL A 140 -7.39 7.15 -4.73
C VAL A 140 -8.82 7.58 -5.06
N ILE A 141 -9.01 8.49 -6.03
CA ILE A 141 -10.34 8.93 -6.49
C ILE A 141 -11.18 7.76 -6.96
N ASP A 142 -10.63 6.91 -7.82
CA ASP A 142 -11.33 5.72 -8.32
C ASP A 142 -11.74 4.75 -7.17
N SER A 143 -10.95 4.69 -6.11
CA SER A 143 -11.06 3.70 -5.03
C SER A 143 -11.66 4.24 -3.73
N THR A 144 -12.23 5.43 -3.78
CA THR A 144 -12.99 6.04 -2.67
C THR A 144 -14.32 6.60 -3.17
N LEU A 145 -15.29 6.81 -2.28
CA LEU A 145 -16.51 7.55 -2.60
C LEU A 145 -16.39 8.97 -2.02
N ASP A 146 -16.48 9.98 -2.88
CA ASP A 146 -16.48 11.37 -2.46
C ASP A 146 -17.86 11.79 -1.94
N GLU A 147 -17.97 12.02 -0.63
CA GLU A 147 -19.15 12.59 0.03
C GLU A 147 -18.93 14.04 0.48
N PHE A 148 -17.69 14.54 0.41
CA PHE A 148 -17.32 15.85 0.93
C PHE A 148 -17.10 16.89 -0.16
N TYR A 149 -16.18 16.64 -1.11
CA TYR A 149 -15.80 17.63 -2.13
C TYR A 149 -16.87 17.79 -3.19
N LYS A 150 -17.45 16.69 -3.63
CA LYS A 150 -18.37 16.62 -4.80
C LYS A 150 -17.78 17.24 -6.06
N ASP A 151 -16.45 17.24 -6.11
CA ASP A 151 -15.59 17.77 -7.18
C ASP A 151 -14.31 16.94 -7.24
N GLU A 152 -14.19 16.12 -8.28
CA GLU A 152 -13.05 15.22 -8.46
C GLU A 152 -11.71 15.97 -8.58
N VAL A 153 -11.72 17.18 -9.14
CA VAL A 153 -10.50 18.00 -9.30
C VAL A 153 -10.03 18.51 -7.94
N ALA A 154 -10.96 19.08 -7.16
CA ALA A 154 -10.63 19.55 -5.82
C ALA A 154 -10.15 18.41 -4.92
N MET A 155 -10.78 17.25 -4.99
CA MET A 155 -10.37 16.04 -4.28
C MET A 155 -8.98 15.58 -4.74
N ALA A 156 -8.70 15.59 -6.06
CA ALA A 156 -7.40 15.20 -6.60
C ALA A 156 -6.29 16.14 -6.14
N MET A 157 -6.56 17.45 -6.11
CA MET A 157 -5.58 18.47 -5.67
C MET A 157 -5.21 18.30 -4.20
N ASP A 158 -6.17 18.10 -3.30
CA ASP A 158 -5.88 17.81 -1.90
C ASP A 158 -5.26 16.41 -1.73
N GLY A 159 -5.69 15.43 -2.53
CA GLY A 159 -5.12 14.09 -2.58
C GLY A 159 -3.69 14.03 -3.13
N SER A 160 -3.24 15.01 -3.90
CA SER A 160 -1.85 15.09 -4.39
C SER A 160 -0.85 15.34 -3.24
N CYS A 161 -1.31 15.81 -2.09
CA CYS A 161 -0.49 15.89 -0.87
C CYS A 161 -0.08 14.51 -0.31
N MET A 162 -0.48 13.42 -0.99
CA MET A 162 -0.01 12.07 -0.69
C MET A 162 1.43 11.82 -1.14
N ASP A 163 2.04 12.77 -1.86
CA ASP A 163 3.42 12.65 -2.29
C ASP A 163 4.35 12.42 -1.10
N VAL A 164 5.19 11.41 -1.28
CA VAL A 164 6.26 11.06 -0.32
C VAL A 164 7.15 12.28 -0.17
N PRO A 165 7.50 12.70 1.06
CA PRO A 165 8.50 13.76 1.24
C PRO A 165 9.78 13.37 0.49
N GLN A 166 10.33 14.34 -0.25
CA GLN A 166 11.66 14.22 -0.85
C GLN A 166 12.73 13.99 0.21
#